data_2b3b3f7cd02a8045e69ad0abdf45dcb3
#
_entry.id   2b3b3f7cd02a8045e69ad0abdf45dcb3
#
_cell.length_a   1.000
_cell.length_b   1.000
_cell.length_c   1.000
_cell.angle_alpha   90.00
_cell.angle_beta   90.00
_cell.angle_gamma   90.00
#
_symmetry.space_group_name_H-M   'P 1'
#
loop_
_entity.id
_entity.type
_entity.pdbx_description
1 polymer ?
#
loop_
_entity_poly.entity_id
_entity_poly.type
_entity_poly.pdbx_seq_one_letter_code
_entity_poly.pdbx_strand_id
1 'polypeptide(L)'
;MSDVIDNSKIPSIEKYDNRIHVSNYDLTRYGNERFLDLCAENPELPEVTRFTETDYFRVDFSGAYFDDIEFDNCTFTECNFEKAVFDDCGIYDCSFNRCNFTACTFDFCTSDEDWPVKNVEFVDCEGEFFTASYRNFENITMKNCNFKSLNIKDSSLSEFYASNCFMALACFDDSAFNIVEFTDCDLTGITGEIAIIENGSEFRDCNLTGSELRVKSLLIVNSHKGIDIVNGTL
;
A
#
# COMPACT_ATOMS: atom_id res chain seq x y z
N MET A 1 -37.68 4.51 -25.20
CA MET A 1 -36.67 3.63 -24.61
C MET A 1 -36.44 4.16 -23.22
N SER A 2 -36.86 3.45 -22.18
CA SER A 2 -36.56 3.83 -20.80
C SER A 2 -35.11 3.47 -20.58
N ASP A 3 -34.27 4.47 -20.35
CA ASP A 3 -32.91 4.26 -19.88
C ASP A 3 -32.99 3.43 -18.59
N VAL A 4 -32.52 2.20 -18.64
CA VAL A 4 -32.37 1.37 -17.46
C VAL A 4 -31.28 2.04 -16.64
N ILE A 5 -31.66 2.70 -15.55
CA ILE A 5 -30.68 3.26 -14.62
C ILE A 5 -29.88 2.08 -14.08
N ASP A 6 -28.59 2.08 -14.36
CA ASP A 6 -27.65 1.12 -13.80
C ASP A 6 -27.42 1.46 -12.32
N ASN A 7 -28.17 0.84 -11.44
CA ASN A 7 -28.10 1.07 -10.00
C ASN A 7 -26.73 0.74 -9.40
N SER A 8 -25.88 -0.01 -10.13
CA SER A 8 -24.50 -0.31 -9.66
C SER A 8 -23.57 0.90 -9.68
N LYS A 9 -24.01 2.04 -10.21
CA LYS A 9 -23.24 3.29 -10.29
C LYS A 9 -23.80 4.44 -9.44
N ILE A 10 -24.86 4.19 -8.69
CA ILE A 10 -25.45 5.21 -7.80
C ILE A 10 -24.63 5.26 -6.51
N PRO A 11 -24.19 6.46 -6.06
CA PRO A 11 -23.54 6.60 -4.76
C PRO A 11 -24.46 6.11 -3.64
N SER A 12 -23.93 5.31 -2.73
CA SER A 12 -24.69 4.82 -1.57
C SER A 12 -23.80 4.66 -0.34
N ILE A 13 -24.39 4.88 0.83
CA ILE A 13 -23.84 4.52 2.13
C ILE A 13 -24.87 3.67 2.84
N GLU A 14 -24.50 2.45 3.16
CA GLU A 14 -25.37 1.45 3.77
C GLU A 14 -24.64 0.79 4.95
N LYS A 15 -25.40 0.35 5.94
CA LYS A 15 -24.86 -0.41 7.07
C LYS A 15 -25.53 -1.77 7.17
N TYR A 16 -24.74 -2.83 7.00
CA TYR A 16 -25.16 -4.21 7.19
C TYR A 16 -23.98 -5.07 7.66
N ASP A 17 -24.27 -6.21 8.27
CA ASP A 17 -23.25 -7.14 8.83
C ASP A 17 -22.24 -6.46 9.77
N ASN A 18 -22.67 -5.44 10.52
CA ASN A 18 -21.87 -4.59 11.42
C ASN A 18 -20.78 -3.77 10.71
N ARG A 19 -20.81 -3.66 9.38
CA ARG A 19 -19.87 -2.84 8.59
C ARG A 19 -20.60 -1.72 7.86
N ILE A 20 -19.88 -0.64 7.61
CA ILE A 20 -20.35 0.47 6.77
C ILE A 20 -19.87 0.21 5.34
N HIS A 21 -20.75 0.35 4.37
CA HIS A 21 -20.47 0.13 2.95
C HIS A 21 -20.66 1.44 2.20
N VAL A 22 -19.57 1.97 1.66
CA VAL A 22 -19.52 3.21 0.85
C VAL A 22 -19.26 2.84 -0.60
N SER A 23 -20.13 3.23 -1.50
CA SER A 23 -20.03 2.84 -2.90
C SER A 23 -20.18 4.00 -3.86
N ASN A 24 -19.38 4.01 -4.94
CA ASN A 24 -19.49 4.89 -6.11
C ASN A 24 -19.40 6.40 -5.78
N TYR A 25 -18.74 6.79 -4.72
CA TYR A 25 -18.50 8.19 -4.39
C TYR A 25 -17.30 8.76 -5.16
N ASP A 26 -17.40 10.04 -5.52
CA ASP A 26 -16.31 10.84 -6.06
C ASP A 26 -15.80 11.78 -4.96
N LEU A 27 -14.61 11.51 -4.45
CA LEU A 27 -13.96 12.24 -3.36
C LEU A 27 -12.68 12.96 -3.83
N THR A 28 -12.52 13.16 -5.13
CA THR A 28 -11.29 13.63 -5.78
C THR A 28 -10.93 15.08 -5.51
N ARG A 29 -11.90 15.95 -5.24
CA ARG A 29 -11.68 17.40 -5.39
C ARG A 29 -11.29 18.13 -4.11
N TYR A 30 -11.47 17.50 -2.94
CA TYR A 30 -11.45 18.22 -1.66
C TYR A 30 -10.62 17.54 -0.59
N GLY A 31 -9.88 16.48 -0.92
CA GLY A 31 -9.03 15.79 0.04
C GLY A 31 -9.79 15.41 1.32
N ASN A 32 -9.15 15.63 2.45
CA ASN A 32 -9.76 15.37 3.77
C ASN A 32 -11.05 16.14 3.99
N GLU A 33 -11.13 17.43 3.57
CA GLU A 33 -12.31 18.26 3.79
C GLU A 33 -13.57 17.62 3.19
N ARG A 34 -13.49 17.11 1.96
CA ARG A 34 -14.64 16.47 1.32
C ARG A 34 -15.04 15.16 1.98
N PHE A 35 -14.06 14.41 2.46
CA PHE A 35 -14.31 13.18 3.20
C PHE A 35 -14.92 13.49 4.58
N LEU A 36 -14.44 14.54 5.25
CA LEU A 36 -15.01 15.06 6.49
C LEU A 36 -16.46 15.53 6.31
N ASP A 37 -16.75 16.25 5.23
CA ASP A 37 -18.12 16.66 4.89
C ASP A 37 -19.02 15.45 4.71
N LEU A 38 -18.54 14.41 4.00
CA LEU A 38 -19.27 13.16 3.82
C LEU A 38 -19.59 12.50 5.17
N CYS A 39 -18.62 12.46 6.09
CA CYS A 39 -18.82 11.92 7.44
C CYS A 39 -19.81 12.78 8.26
N ALA A 40 -19.71 14.09 8.17
CA ALA A 40 -20.62 15.00 8.86
C ALA A 40 -22.07 14.92 8.35
N GLU A 41 -22.24 14.71 7.05
CA GLU A 41 -23.56 14.50 6.42
C GLU A 41 -24.15 13.11 6.72
N ASN A 42 -23.31 12.13 7.07
CA ASN A 42 -23.68 10.75 7.30
C ASN A 42 -23.21 10.27 8.69
N PRO A 43 -24.00 10.51 9.73
CA PRO A 43 -23.62 10.22 11.12
C PRO A 43 -23.41 8.71 11.42
N GLU A 44 -23.64 7.84 10.43
CA GLU A 44 -23.31 6.41 10.53
C GLU A 44 -21.86 6.10 10.16
N LEU A 45 -21.15 7.05 9.50
CA LEU A 45 -19.72 6.91 9.26
C LEU A 45 -18.93 7.17 10.55
N PRO A 46 -17.76 6.51 10.71
CA PRO A 46 -16.96 6.66 11.92
C PRO A 46 -16.42 8.08 12.11
N GLU A 47 -15.87 8.32 13.28
CA GLU A 47 -15.26 9.61 13.63
C GLU A 47 -14.15 10.02 12.65
N VAL A 48 -14.01 11.31 12.49
CA VAL A 48 -13.32 12.04 11.43
C VAL A 48 -11.83 11.68 11.25
N THR A 49 -11.20 11.07 12.24
CA THR A 49 -9.78 10.73 12.22
C THR A 49 -9.52 9.22 12.16
N ARG A 50 -10.55 8.40 12.34
CA ARG A 50 -10.42 6.94 12.35
C ARG A 50 -11.56 6.27 11.62
N PHE A 51 -11.24 5.60 10.53
CA PHE A 51 -12.18 4.82 9.74
C PHE A 51 -12.04 3.34 10.08
N THR A 52 -13.06 2.80 10.72
CA THR A 52 -13.05 1.40 11.16
C THR A 52 -14.17 0.61 10.50
N GLU A 53 -13.88 -0.68 10.21
CA GLU A 53 -14.89 -1.64 9.73
C GLU A 53 -15.71 -1.12 8.54
N THR A 54 -15.04 -0.40 7.60
CA THR A 54 -15.70 0.22 6.45
C THR A 54 -15.26 -0.44 5.16
N ASP A 55 -16.23 -0.76 4.31
CA ASP A 55 -16.01 -1.30 2.97
C ASP A 55 -16.28 -0.23 1.92
N TYR A 56 -15.25 0.09 1.14
CA TYR A 56 -15.30 1.06 0.03
C TYR A 56 -15.33 0.31 -1.31
N PHE A 57 -16.32 0.58 -2.13
CA PHE A 57 -16.47 -0.02 -3.44
C PHE A 57 -16.60 1.03 -4.52
N ARG A 58 -15.65 1.03 -5.48
CA ARG A 58 -15.60 2.00 -6.59
C ARG A 58 -15.63 3.45 -6.14
N VAL A 59 -14.95 3.74 -5.04
CA VAL A 59 -14.78 5.12 -4.57
C VAL A 59 -13.58 5.73 -5.26
N ASP A 60 -13.74 6.95 -5.75
CA ASP A 60 -12.67 7.72 -6.37
C ASP A 60 -12.04 8.67 -5.34
N PHE A 61 -10.83 8.33 -4.90
CA PHE A 61 -9.99 9.12 -4.01
C PHE A 61 -8.82 9.78 -4.76
N SER A 62 -8.87 9.85 -6.09
CA SER A 62 -7.75 10.38 -6.84
C SER A 62 -7.45 11.83 -6.49
N GLY A 63 -6.16 12.10 -6.19
CA GLY A 63 -5.69 13.40 -5.72
C GLY A 63 -6.17 13.77 -4.31
N ALA A 64 -6.80 12.88 -3.56
CA ALA A 64 -7.16 13.13 -2.18
C ALA A 64 -5.90 13.31 -1.31
N TYR A 65 -5.98 14.16 -0.31
CA TYR A 65 -4.95 14.38 0.69
C TYR A 65 -5.50 13.94 2.06
N PHE A 66 -4.95 12.85 2.58
CA PHE A 66 -5.26 12.33 3.90
C PHE A 66 -4.15 12.74 4.85
N ASP A 67 -4.51 13.36 5.97
CA ASP A 67 -3.61 13.89 6.97
C ASP A 67 -4.08 13.48 8.36
N ASP A 68 -3.22 12.79 9.12
CA ASP A 68 -3.50 12.31 10.47
C ASP A 68 -4.77 11.41 10.54
N ILE A 69 -4.88 10.47 9.58
CA ILE A 69 -6.03 9.56 9.47
C ILE A 69 -5.60 8.11 9.70
N GLU A 70 -6.41 7.40 10.46
CA GLU A 70 -6.28 5.97 10.68
C GLU A 70 -7.36 5.18 9.91
N PHE A 71 -6.92 4.20 9.12
CA PHE A 71 -7.79 3.20 8.51
C PHE A 71 -7.57 1.87 9.20
N ASP A 72 -8.60 1.31 9.83
CA ASP A 72 -8.52 0.08 10.60
C ASP A 72 -9.62 -0.91 10.17
N ASN A 73 -9.23 -2.13 9.81
CA ASN A 73 -10.14 -3.16 9.35
C ASN A 73 -11.04 -2.70 8.18
N CYS A 74 -10.47 -1.95 7.22
CA CYS A 74 -11.17 -1.44 6.05
C CYS A 74 -10.90 -2.30 4.81
N THR A 75 -11.88 -2.38 3.92
CA THR A 75 -11.74 -3.04 2.62
C THR A 75 -11.99 -2.05 1.50
N PHE A 76 -11.04 -1.98 0.56
CA PHE A 76 -11.15 -1.13 -0.63
C PHE A 76 -11.19 -2.02 -1.87
N THR A 77 -12.26 -1.94 -2.65
CA THR A 77 -12.42 -2.73 -3.87
C THR A 77 -12.71 -1.84 -5.06
N GLU A 78 -11.91 -1.99 -6.12
CA GLU A 78 -12.01 -1.18 -7.34
C GLU A 78 -11.95 0.34 -7.07
N CYS A 79 -11.22 0.75 -6.01
CA CYS A 79 -11.06 2.16 -5.65
C CYS A 79 -9.88 2.80 -6.39
N ASN A 80 -9.97 4.11 -6.60
CA ASN A 80 -8.94 4.86 -7.28
C ASN A 80 -8.24 5.83 -6.33
N PHE A 81 -6.94 5.61 -6.11
CA PHE A 81 -6.05 6.46 -5.28
C PHE A 81 -4.95 7.12 -6.14
N GLU A 82 -5.18 7.28 -7.46
CA GLU A 82 -4.19 7.93 -8.32
C GLU A 82 -3.81 9.30 -7.77
N LYS A 83 -2.52 9.53 -7.52
CA LYS A 83 -1.98 10.78 -6.96
C LYS A 83 -2.54 11.15 -5.57
N ALA A 84 -3.16 10.23 -4.86
CA ALA A 84 -3.53 10.47 -3.47
C ALA A 84 -2.27 10.56 -2.60
N VAL A 85 -2.37 11.32 -1.52
CA VAL A 85 -1.31 11.50 -0.52
C VAL A 85 -1.84 11.04 0.83
N PHE A 86 -1.10 10.15 1.47
CA PHE A 86 -1.33 9.72 2.84
C PHE A 86 -0.18 10.26 3.69
N ASP A 87 -0.42 11.37 4.37
CA ASP A 87 0.52 12.06 5.24
C ASP A 87 0.19 11.74 6.70
N ASP A 88 1.16 11.27 7.45
CA ASP A 88 0.97 10.82 8.85
C ASP A 88 -0.24 9.89 9.08
N CYS A 89 -0.55 9.02 8.11
CA CYS A 89 -1.68 8.10 8.19
C CYS A 89 -1.28 6.70 8.65
N GLY A 90 -2.11 6.09 9.49
CA GLY A 90 -2.02 4.68 9.87
C GLY A 90 -2.95 3.81 9.02
N ILE A 91 -2.47 2.63 8.61
CA ILE A 91 -3.27 1.66 7.87
C ILE A 91 -3.09 0.28 8.51
N TYR A 92 -4.16 -0.23 9.12
CA TYR A 92 -4.13 -1.47 9.89
C TYR A 92 -5.19 -2.46 9.41
N ASP A 93 -4.82 -3.73 9.31
CA ASP A 93 -5.77 -4.81 9.00
C ASP A 93 -6.62 -4.54 7.75
N CYS A 94 -6.06 -3.83 6.77
CA CYS A 94 -6.77 -3.38 5.58
C CYS A 94 -6.50 -4.26 4.36
N SER A 95 -7.46 -4.31 3.44
CA SER A 95 -7.35 -5.03 2.17
C SER A 95 -7.67 -4.11 1.00
N PHE A 96 -6.78 -4.10 0.00
CA PHE A 96 -6.95 -3.38 -1.25
C PHE A 96 -7.02 -4.38 -2.41
N ASN A 97 -8.15 -4.39 -3.12
CA ASN A 97 -8.40 -5.31 -4.21
C ASN A 97 -8.74 -4.55 -5.50
N ARG A 98 -7.96 -4.76 -6.53
CA ARG A 98 -8.09 -4.08 -7.83
C ARG A 98 -8.12 -2.56 -7.73
N CYS A 99 -7.32 -2.01 -6.83
CA CYS A 99 -7.19 -0.57 -6.62
C CYS A 99 -6.07 0.03 -7.47
N ASN A 100 -6.20 1.31 -7.80
CA ASN A 100 -5.18 2.07 -8.52
C ASN A 100 -4.46 3.03 -7.57
N PHE A 101 -3.15 2.83 -7.41
CA PHE A 101 -2.24 3.66 -6.61
C PHE A 101 -1.20 4.40 -7.47
N THR A 102 -1.45 4.58 -8.75
CA THR A 102 -0.49 5.24 -9.66
C THR A 102 -0.12 6.62 -9.14
N ALA A 103 1.18 6.88 -8.97
CA ALA A 103 1.73 8.10 -8.41
C ALA A 103 1.18 8.49 -7.02
N CYS A 104 0.66 7.52 -6.27
CA CYS A 104 0.24 7.72 -4.89
C CYS A 104 1.47 7.86 -3.98
N THR A 105 1.35 8.63 -2.93
CA THR A 105 2.42 8.86 -1.95
C THR A 105 1.97 8.49 -0.55
N PHE A 106 2.77 7.68 0.14
CA PHE A 106 2.68 7.45 1.57
C PHE A 106 3.88 8.13 2.21
N ASP A 107 3.67 9.28 2.80
CA ASP A 107 4.74 10.07 3.42
C ASP A 107 4.56 10.17 4.93
N PHE A 108 5.65 10.44 5.64
CA PHE A 108 5.63 10.65 7.07
C PHE A 108 6.37 11.95 7.37
N CYS A 109 5.65 12.95 7.82
CA CYS A 109 6.25 14.27 7.85
C CYS A 109 6.91 14.65 9.17
N THR A 110 6.37 14.39 10.34
CA THR A 110 6.97 14.92 11.58
C THR A 110 6.40 14.45 12.92
N SER A 111 5.44 13.54 12.99
CA SER A 111 4.89 13.18 14.29
C SER A 111 5.82 12.21 15.05
N ASP A 112 5.91 12.37 16.37
CA ASP A 112 6.61 11.44 17.26
C ASP A 112 5.83 10.11 17.41
N GLU A 113 4.70 9.95 16.74
CA GLU A 113 3.87 8.75 16.74
C GLU A 113 4.20 7.88 15.53
N ASP A 114 4.46 6.62 15.79
CA ASP A 114 4.75 5.62 14.78
C ASP A 114 3.43 5.13 14.15
N TRP A 115 3.07 5.68 13.00
CA TRP A 115 1.89 5.26 12.23
C TRP A 115 2.26 4.17 11.21
N PRO A 116 2.31 2.90 11.59
CA PRO A 116 2.72 1.85 10.67
C PRO A 116 1.63 1.53 9.63
N VAL A 117 2.09 0.97 8.52
CA VAL A 117 1.23 0.22 7.58
C VAL A 117 1.36 -1.25 7.98
N LYS A 118 0.31 -1.79 8.61
CA LYS A 118 0.40 -3.11 9.26
C LYS A 118 -0.75 -4.05 8.88
N ASN A 119 -0.42 -5.32 8.65
CA ASN A 119 -1.38 -6.36 8.26
C ASN A 119 -2.19 -5.97 7.01
N VAL A 120 -1.50 -5.52 5.97
CA VAL A 120 -2.17 -4.99 4.78
C VAL A 120 -1.96 -5.91 3.59
N GLU A 121 -3.04 -6.19 2.86
CA GLU A 121 -3.02 -6.98 1.65
C GLU A 121 -3.38 -6.15 0.42
N PHE A 122 -2.54 -6.24 -0.62
CA PHE A 122 -2.78 -5.69 -1.95
C PHE A 122 -2.95 -6.83 -2.94
N VAL A 123 -4.09 -6.89 -3.64
CA VAL A 123 -4.38 -7.91 -4.63
C VAL A 123 -4.81 -7.28 -5.94
N ASP A 124 -4.18 -7.70 -7.04
CA ASP A 124 -4.49 -7.22 -8.40
C ASP A 124 -4.43 -5.68 -8.52
N CYS A 125 -3.57 -5.01 -7.73
CA CYS A 125 -3.47 -3.56 -7.69
C CYS A 125 -2.45 -3.00 -8.69
N GLU A 126 -2.70 -1.78 -9.15
CA GLU A 126 -1.80 -0.97 -9.99
C GLU A 126 -1.21 0.16 -9.15
N GLY A 127 0.10 0.40 -9.26
CA GLY A 127 0.79 1.42 -8.47
C GLY A 127 2.08 1.93 -9.13
N GLU A 128 2.07 2.20 -10.43
CA GLU A 128 3.25 2.77 -11.10
C GLU A 128 3.63 4.12 -10.48
N PHE A 129 4.93 4.32 -10.16
CA PHE A 129 5.46 5.49 -9.45
C PHE A 129 4.90 5.71 -8.02
N PHE A 130 4.44 4.67 -7.37
CA PHE A 130 4.11 4.73 -5.95
C PHE A 130 5.36 5.08 -5.13
N THR A 131 5.23 6.00 -4.19
CA THR A 131 6.32 6.39 -3.29
C THR A 131 5.94 6.21 -1.83
N ALA A 132 6.91 5.83 -1.00
CA ALA A 132 6.76 5.77 0.44
C ALA A 132 8.10 6.12 1.11
N SER A 133 8.06 6.99 2.09
CA SER A 133 9.25 7.42 2.82
C SER A 133 9.01 7.43 4.32
N TYR A 134 10.04 7.04 5.09
CA TYR A 134 10.00 7.04 6.55
C TYR A 134 8.84 6.22 7.14
N ARG A 135 8.51 5.06 6.53
CA ARG A 135 7.39 4.21 6.93
C ARG A 135 7.83 2.89 7.54
N ASN A 136 7.05 2.42 8.50
CA ASN A 136 7.13 1.06 9.00
C ASN A 136 6.07 0.20 8.33
N PHE A 137 6.52 -0.71 7.46
CA PHE A 137 5.69 -1.73 6.83
C PHE A 137 5.84 -3.04 7.59
N GLU A 138 4.77 -3.53 8.20
CA GLU A 138 4.77 -4.77 8.98
C GLU A 138 3.67 -5.71 8.50
N ASN A 139 4.05 -6.95 8.16
CA ASN A 139 3.15 -7.98 7.64
C ASN A 139 2.34 -7.51 6.42
N ILE A 140 3.05 -7.17 5.36
CA ILE A 140 2.47 -6.72 4.09
C ILE A 140 2.47 -7.87 3.10
N THR A 141 1.36 -8.08 2.44
CA THR A 141 1.25 -9.05 1.35
C THR A 141 0.82 -8.36 0.06
N MET A 142 1.57 -8.61 -1.02
CA MET A 142 1.25 -8.11 -2.37
C MET A 142 1.11 -9.29 -3.33
N LYS A 143 -0.01 -9.39 -4.05
CA LYS A 143 -0.28 -10.48 -5.00
C LYS A 143 -0.75 -9.95 -6.34
N ASN A 144 -0.13 -10.41 -7.43
CA ASN A 144 -0.50 -10.03 -8.80
C ASN A 144 -0.51 -8.52 -9.04
N CYS A 145 0.35 -7.78 -8.38
CA CYS A 145 0.35 -6.32 -8.43
C CYS A 145 1.36 -5.79 -9.45
N ASN A 146 1.06 -4.61 -10.01
CA ASN A 146 1.99 -3.88 -10.85
C ASN A 146 2.38 -2.57 -10.13
N PHE A 147 3.57 -2.58 -9.53
CA PHE A 147 4.18 -1.44 -8.84
C PHE A 147 5.51 -1.07 -9.50
N LYS A 148 5.51 -0.93 -10.81
CA LYS A 148 6.69 -0.47 -11.55
C LYS A 148 7.16 0.88 -11.04
N SER A 149 8.49 1.02 -10.90
CA SER A 149 9.10 2.24 -10.34
C SER A 149 8.62 2.57 -8.92
N LEU A 150 8.26 1.55 -8.13
CA LEU A 150 8.04 1.67 -6.70
C LEU A 150 9.27 2.31 -6.04
N ASN A 151 9.05 3.28 -5.18
CA ASN A 151 10.15 3.94 -4.47
C ASN A 151 9.88 3.93 -2.96
N ILE A 152 10.61 3.08 -2.24
CA ILE A 152 10.54 3.00 -0.77
C ILE A 152 11.89 3.43 -0.22
N LYS A 153 11.90 4.49 0.58
CA LYS A 153 13.14 5.07 1.14
C LYS A 153 13.04 5.25 2.65
N ASP A 154 14.20 5.15 3.31
CA ASP A 154 14.32 5.42 4.75
C ASP A 154 13.23 4.69 5.57
N SER A 155 12.88 3.47 5.15
CA SER A 155 11.73 2.73 5.65
C SER A 155 12.12 1.37 6.22
N SER A 156 11.28 0.81 7.08
CA SER A 156 11.43 -0.56 7.56
C SER A 156 10.39 -1.47 6.92
N LEU A 157 10.87 -2.59 6.35
CA LEU A 157 10.01 -3.64 5.79
C LEU A 157 10.20 -4.90 6.64
N SER A 158 9.18 -5.25 7.41
CA SER A 158 9.17 -6.44 8.25
C SER A 158 8.04 -7.37 7.84
N GLU A 159 8.37 -8.63 7.58
CA GLU A 159 7.39 -9.61 7.07
C GLU A 159 6.68 -9.10 5.79
N PHE A 160 7.48 -8.69 4.82
CA PHE A 160 6.99 -8.18 3.53
C PHE A 160 7.05 -9.28 2.47
N TYR A 161 5.92 -9.62 1.90
CA TYR A 161 5.76 -10.72 0.95
C TYR A 161 5.15 -10.23 -0.36
N ALA A 162 5.86 -10.38 -1.47
CA ALA A 162 5.34 -10.07 -2.80
C ALA A 162 5.38 -11.31 -3.70
N SER A 163 4.28 -11.64 -4.35
CA SER A 163 4.19 -12.78 -5.26
C SER A 163 3.53 -12.42 -6.58
N ASN A 164 4.12 -12.91 -7.68
CA ASN A 164 3.66 -12.65 -9.05
C ASN A 164 3.47 -11.15 -9.32
N CYS A 165 4.41 -10.32 -8.84
CA CYS A 165 4.34 -8.87 -8.97
C CYS A 165 5.32 -8.34 -10.01
N PHE A 166 4.93 -7.27 -10.70
CA PHE A 166 5.79 -6.49 -11.58
C PHE A 166 6.27 -5.25 -10.84
N MET A 167 7.55 -5.25 -10.44
CA MET A 167 8.20 -4.18 -9.67
C MET A 167 9.51 -3.72 -10.33
N ALA A 168 9.56 -3.77 -11.66
CA ALA A 168 10.73 -3.31 -12.40
C ALA A 168 11.08 -1.87 -12.04
N LEU A 169 12.38 -1.56 -11.92
CA LEU A 169 12.91 -0.24 -11.54
C LEU A 169 12.52 0.22 -10.12
N ALA A 170 12.12 -0.69 -9.24
CA ALA A 170 11.89 -0.33 -7.85
C ALA A 170 13.19 0.10 -7.15
N CYS A 171 13.07 1.01 -6.18
CA CYS A 171 14.18 1.52 -5.38
C CYS A 171 13.88 1.34 -3.88
N PHE A 172 14.90 0.86 -3.12
CA PHE A 172 14.80 0.60 -1.69
C PHE A 172 15.95 1.28 -0.92
N ASP A 173 16.25 2.53 -1.24
CA ASP A 173 17.35 3.25 -0.61
C ASP A 173 17.14 3.47 0.89
N ASP A 174 18.20 3.23 1.66
CA ASP A 174 18.28 3.41 3.12
C ASP A 174 17.18 2.66 3.91
N SER A 175 16.59 1.64 3.28
CA SER A 175 15.55 0.84 3.92
C SER A 175 16.12 -0.37 4.67
N ALA A 176 15.41 -0.79 5.73
CA ALA A 176 15.74 -1.98 6.51
C ALA A 176 14.84 -3.15 6.11
N PHE A 177 15.44 -4.33 5.91
CA PHE A 177 14.72 -5.55 5.57
C PHE A 177 14.76 -6.53 6.74
N ASN A 178 13.59 -7.01 7.15
CA ASN A 178 13.44 -8.05 8.15
C ASN A 178 12.39 -9.05 7.66
N ILE A 179 12.83 -10.18 7.10
CA ILE A 179 11.99 -11.17 6.43
C ILE A 179 11.24 -10.53 5.25
N VAL A 180 11.96 -10.26 4.17
CA VAL A 180 11.39 -9.74 2.92
C VAL A 180 11.50 -10.81 1.84
N GLU A 181 10.37 -11.23 1.29
CA GLU A 181 10.32 -12.32 0.31
C GLU A 181 9.64 -11.87 -0.99
N PHE A 182 10.32 -12.10 -2.10
CA PHE A 182 9.78 -11.92 -3.44
C PHE A 182 9.72 -13.28 -4.14
N THR A 183 8.56 -13.66 -4.66
CA THR A 183 8.38 -14.93 -5.38
C THR A 183 7.72 -14.68 -6.73
N ASP A 184 8.28 -15.24 -7.81
CA ASP A 184 7.77 -15.10 -9.19
C ASP A 184 7.61 -13.63 -9.61
N CYS A 185 8.51 -12.74 -9.17
CA CYS A 185 8.40 -11.30 -9.43
C CYS A 185 9.35 -10.84 -10.55
N ASP A 186 8.91 -9.86 -11.33
CA ASP A 186 9.81 -9.09 -12.20
C ASP A 186 10.39 -7.89 -11.44
N LEU A 187 11.65 -8.02 -11.09
CA LEU A 187 12.46 -7.06 -10.34
C LEU A 187 13.57 -6.47 -11.22
N THR A 188 13.37 -6.45 -12.55
CA THR A 188 14.37 -5.94 -13.50
C THR A 188 14.79 -4.52 -13.14
N GLY A 189 16.11 -4.31 -13.01
CA GLY A 189 16.68 -2.99 -12.74
C GLY A 189 16.33 -2.39 -11.39
N ILE A 190 15.97 -3.20 -10.39
CA ILE A 190 15.80 -2.67 -9.03
C ILE A 190 17.12 -2.15 -8.49
N THR A 191 17.05 -1.11 -7.70
CA THR A 191 18.20 -0.47 -7.08
C THR A 191 17.98 -0.26 -5.58
N GLY A 192 19.06 -0.05 -4.84
CA GLY A 192 18.98 0.39 -3.45
C GLY A 192 20.22 0.09 -2.65
N GLU A 193 20.53 0.97 -1.73
CA GLU A 193 21.47 0.73 -0.63
C GLU A 193 20.70 0.30 0.61
N ILE A 194 20.47 -1.00 0.77
CA ILE A 194 19.75 -1.55 1.94
C ILE A 194 20.56 -1.26 3.21
N ALA A 195 19.98 -0.49 4.12
CA ALA A 195 20.65 -0.04 5.32
C ALA A 195 21.05 -1.23 6.22
N ILE A 196 20.12 -2.16 6.42
CA ILE A 196 20.32 -3.35 7.24
C ILE A 196 19.43 -4.50 6.79
N ILE A 197 19.92 -5.74 6.95
CA ILE A 197 19.14 -6.97 6.82
C ILE A 197 19.24 -7.73 8.14
N GLU A 198 18.10 -7.98 8.79
CA GLU A 198 18.09 -8.58 10.13
C GLU A 198 17.86 -10.09 10.14
N ASN A 199 16.84 -10.61 9.46
CA ASN A 199 16.47 -12.04 9.52
C ASN A 199 16.49 -12.74 8.16
N GLY A 200 17.26 -12.21 7.24
CA GLY A 200 17.36 -12.74 5.89
C GLY A 200 16.20 -12.33 5.01
N SER A 201 16.45 -12.32 3.71
CA SER A 201 15.47 -12.01 2.71
C SER A 201 15.65 -12.95 1.54
N GLU A 202 14.58 -13.27 0.82
CA GLU A 202 14.61 -14.25 -0.25
C GLU A 202 14.02 -13.69 -1.54
N PHE A 203 14.71 -13.94 -2.66
CA PHE A 203 14.24 -13.69 -4.01
C PHE A 203 14.13 -15.04 -4.73
N ARG A 204 12.92 -15.56 -4.82
CA ARG A 204 12.66 -16.89 -5.42
C ARG A 204 12.02 -16.73 -6.80
N ASP A 205 12.60 -17.41 -7.79
CA ASP A 205 12.10 -17.43 -9.17
C ASP A 205 11.87 -16.01 -9.77
N CYS A 206 12.69 -15.04 -9.34
CA CYS A 206 12.59 -13.64 -9.74
C CYS A 206 13.52 -13.29 -10.90
N ASN A 207 13.10 -12.33 -11.73
CA ASN A 207 13.94 -11.68 -12.72
C ASN A 207 14.65 -10.47 -12.12
N LEU A 208 15.95 -10.57 -11.90
CA LEU A 208 16.81 -9.52 -11.32
C LEU A 208 17.77 -8.90 -12.34
N THR A 209 17.50 -9.05 -13.64
CA THR A 209 18.39 -8.55 -14.69
C THR A 209 18.66 -7.05 -14.55
N GLY A 210 19.92 -6.67 -14.49
CA GLY A 210 20.34 -5.26 -14.36
C GLY A 210 20.08 -4.63 -13.00
N SER A 211 19.84 -5.44 -11.97
CA SER A 211 19.61 -4.96 -10.60
C SER A 211 20.92 -4.62 -9.88
N GLU A 212 20.89 -3.58 -9.06
CA GLU A 212 22.00 -3.15 -8.20
C GLU A 212 21.53 -2.95 -6.76
N LEU A 213 21.52 -4.02 -5.99
CA LEU A 213 21.26 -3.96 -4.55
C LEU A 213 22.58 -4.03 -3.77
N ARG A 214 22.81 -3.08 -2.90
CA ARG A 214 23.94 -3.04 -1.99
C ARG A 214 23.48 -3.10 -0.54
N VAL A 215 24.13 -3.87 0.29
CA VAL A 215 23.81 -3.97 1.72
C VAL A 215 24.89 -3.24 2.51
N LYS A 216 24.50 -2.18 3.23
CA LYS A 216 25.43 -1.42 4.10
C LYS A 216 25.81 -2.19 5.34
N SER A 217 24.84 -2.87 5.95
CA SER A 217 25.04 -3.63 7.18
C SER A 217 24.21 -4.91 7.19
N LEU A 218 24.85 -6.00 7.58
CA LEU A 218 24.20 -7.29 7.76
C LEU A 218 24.18 -7.62 9.26
N LEU A 219 23.00 -7.59 9.87
CA LEU A 219 22.81 -8.00 11.26
C LEU A 219 22.16 -9.39 11.27
N ILE A 220 22.95 -10.41 11.55
CA ILE A 220 22.46 -11.79 11.65
C ILE A 220 22.07 -12.04 13.11
N VAL A 221 20.81 -11.85 13.44
CA VAL A 221 20.35 -12.06 14.81
C VAL A 221 19.94 -13.51 15.08
N ASN A 222 19.36 -14.23 14.14
CA ASN A 222 18.94 -15.63 14.32
C ASN A 222 18.90 -16.46 13.03
N SER A 223 19.35 -15.98 11.90
CA SER A 223 19.40 -16.77 10.67
C SER A 223 20.78 -16.72 10.01
N HIS A 224 21.11 -17.76 9.29
CA HIS A 224 22.42 -17.89 8.62
C HIS A 224 22.44 -17.25 7.22
N LYS A 225 21.43 -16.45 6.86
CA LYS A 225 21.25 -15.98 5.48
C LYS A 225 21.07 -14.46 5.44
N GLY A 226 21.84 -13.83 4.56
CA GLY A 226 21.57 -12.48 4.08
C GLY A 226 20.45 -12.48 3.03
N ILE A 227 20.68 -11.92 1.85
CA ILE A 227 19.81 -12.10 0.71
C ILE A 227 20.09 -13.44 0.05
N ASP A 228 19.07 -14.29 -0.11
CA ASP A 228 19.17 -15.56 -0.80
C ASP A 228 18.44 -15.45 -2.15
N ILE A 229 19.17 -15.70 -3.25
CA ILE A 229 18.60 -15.69 -4.60
C ILE A 229 18.44 -17.15 -5.02
N VAL A 230 17.19 -17.60 -5.13
CA VAL A 230 16.84 -18.96 -5.52
C VAL A 230 16.19 -18.94 -6.90
N ASN A 231 16.82 -19.62 -7.88
CA ASN A 231 16.36 -19.70 -9.27
C ASN A 231 16.16 -18.33 -9.97
N GLY A 232 16.75 -17.26 -9.44
CA GLY A 232 16.67 -15.93 -10.04
C GLY A 232 17.58 -15.79 -11.26
N THR A 233 17.20 -14.94 -12.21
CA THR A 233 18.04 -14.52 -13.34
C THR A 233 18.68 -13.18 -13.02
N LEU A 234 20.01 -13.12 -12.99
CA LEU A 234 20.79 -11.90 -12.80
C LEU A 234 21.09 -11.21 -14.12
#